data_d9e4295108b9d8687bf50fc72ba3fa53
#
_entry.id   d9e4295108b9d8687bf50fc72ba3fa53
#
_cell.length_a   1.000
_cell.length_b   1.000
_cell.length_c   1.000
_cell.angle_alpha   90.00
_cell.angle_beta   90.00
_cell.angle_gamma   90.00
#
_symmetry.space_group_name_H-M   'P 1'
#
loop_
_entity.id
_entity.type
_entity.pdbx_description
1 polymer ?
#
loop_
_entity_poly.entity_id
_entity_poly.type
_entity_poly.pdbx_seq_one_letter_code
_entity_poly.pdbx_strand_id
1 'polypeptide(L)'
;VAQRGGLSIPRDRIFEMEASEKVTTYNAYVTGIGATKRIVVWDNTSRDLTIPETLFVFGHEMGHYVLNHVYKGLAFFAAMMLAGFWLGRRIVLALLAKWGGAWHIRGVDDLAALPVLMLALALLNLVGEPIGNAFSRHIEHQADIYGLEVTHGLFPNNGEVAASAFQKLGEKSYDYPTPNPVLVFWSYSHPPISDRIRFALHYDPWRSPGGPKYVGIKY
;
A
#
# COMPACT_ATOMS: atom_id res chain seq x y z
N VAL A 1 -12.06 -0.76 17.96
CA VAL A 1 -11.63 -0.26 16.64
C VAL A 1 -12.58 -0.74 15.55
N ALA A 2 -12.75 -2.06 15.31
CA ALA A 2 -13.59 -2.58 14.23
C ALA A 2 -15.01 -2.00 14.19
N GLN A 3 -15.73 -2.00 15.32
CA GLN A 3 -17.09 -1.43 15.41
C GLN A 3 -17.13 0.08 15.12
N ARG A 4 -16.13 0.85 15.58
CA ARG A 4 -16.01 2.29 15.30
C ARG A 4 -15.85 2.58 13.81
N GLY A 5 -15.14 1.72 13.11
CA GLY A 5 -14.96 1.80 11.66
C GLY A 5 -16.06 1.12 10.83
N GLY A 6 -17.19 0.74 11.45
CA GLY A 6 -18.33 0.15 10.75
C GLY A 6 -18.14 -1.32 10.36
N LEU A 7 -17.15 -2.03 10.92
CA LEU A 7 -16.94 -3.45 10.68
C LEU A 7 -17.48 -4.27 11.86
N SER A 8 -18.46 -5.12 11.59
CA SER A 8 -18.93 -6.12 12.54
C SER A 8 -18.21 -7.45 12.25
N ILE A 9 -17.18 -7.75 13.04
CA ILE A 9 -16.42 -9.00 12.96
C ILE A 9 -16.60 -9.74 14.29
N PRO A 10 -17.18 -10.94 14.29
CA PRO A 10 -17.30 -11.76 15.49
C PRO A 10 -15.95 -12.12 16.10
N ARG A 11 -15.89 -12.29 17.42
CA ARG A 11 -14.64 -12.57 18.14
C ARG A 11 -13.97 -13.89 17.71
N ASP A 12 -14.77 -14.89 17.36
CA ASP A 12 -14.32 -16.18 16.82
C ASP A 12 -13.70 -16.09 15.43
N ARG A 13 -13.68 -14.89 14.83
CA ARG A 13 -13.01 -14.60 13.56
C ARG A 13 -11.81 -13.66 13.68
N ILE A 14 -11.25 -13.57 14.85
CA ILE A 14 -9.97 -12.89 15.14
C ILE A 14 -8.96 -13.99 15.41
N PHE A 15 -7.94 -14.06 14.56
CA PHE A 15 -6.92 -15.10 14.58
C PHE A 15 -5.55 -14.49 14.85
N GLU A 16 -4.72 -15.20 15.57
CA GLU A 16 -3.29 -15.01 15.63
C GLU A 16 -2.62 -16.03 14.72
N MET A 17 -1.64 -15.58 13.92
CA MET A 17 -0.87 -16.43 13.03
C MET A 17 0.57 -16.53 13.54
N GLU A 18 1.07 -17.73 13.72
CA GLU A 18 2.47 -18.03 14.10
C GLU A 18 3.42 -17.72 12.93
N ALA A 19 3.59 -16.42 12.64
CA ALA A 19 4.45 -15.95 11.56
C ALA A 19 5.93 -15.90 11.98
N SER A 20 6.20 -15.76 13.30
CA SER A 20 7.55 -15.64 13.84
C SER A 20 8.47 -16.84 13.56
N GLU A 21 7.89 -18.01 13.25
CA GLU A 21 8.66 -19.17 12.81
C GLU A 21 9.37 -18.97 11.45
N LYS A 22 8.86 -18.06 10.60
CA LYS A 22 9.33 -17.89 9.21
C LYS A 22 9.79 -16.49 8.89
N VAL A 23 9.26 -15.49 9.56
CA VAL A 23 9.52 -14.06 9.25
C VAL A 23 9.68 -13.26 10.53
N THR A 24 10.45 -12.18 10.44
CA THR A 24 10.69 -11.27 11.58
C THR A 24 9.88 -9.98 11.49
N THR A 25 9.29 -9.66 10.36
CA THR A 25 8.50 -8.46 10.13
C THR A 25 7.16 -8.50 10.87
N TYR A 26 6.56 -7.34 11.06
CA TYR A 26 5.23 -7.21 11.65
C TYR A 26 4.17 -7.16 10.56
N ASN A 27 3.00 -7.77 10.82
CA ASN A 27 1.85 -7.65 9.93
C ASN A 27 0.54 -7.90 10.69
N ALA A 28 -0.52 -7.28 10.20
CA ALA A 28 -1.90 -7.58 10.52
C ALA A 28 -2.75 -7.29 9.28
N TYR A 29 -3.84 -7.99 9.06
CA TYR A 29 -4.71 -7.73 7.91
C TYR A 29 -6.15 -8.14 8.16
N VAL A 30 -7.06 -7.49 7.41
CA VAL A 30 -8.46 -7.88 7.31
C VAL A 30 -8.67 -8.57 5.96
N THR A 31 -9.24 -9.75 5.97
CA THR A 31 -9.50 -10.53 4.75
C THR A 31 -10.90 -11.13 4.76
N GLY A 32 -11.34 -11.64 3.61
CA GLY A 32 -12.65 -12.22 3.42
C GLY A 32 -13.71 -11.23 2.93
N ILE A 33 -14.83 -11.74 2.45
CA ILE A 33 -15.95 -10.98 1.86
C ILE A 33 -17.24 -11.33 2.61
N GLY A 34 -18.07 -10.32 2.88
CA GLY A 34 -19.36 -10.52 3.55
C GLY A 34 -19.22 -11.20 4.90
N ALA A 35 -19.88 -12.34 5.06
CA ALA A 35 -19.86 -13.12 6.30
C ALA A 35 -18.54 -13.87 6.57
N THR A 36 -17.61 -13.96 5.61
CA THR A 36 -16.31 -14.64 5.79
C THR A 36 -15.20 -13.71 6.29
N LYS A 37 -15.51 -12.46 6.57
CA LYS A 37 -14.55 -11.47 7.09
C LYS A 37 -13.86 -11.97 8.35
N ARG A 38 -12.54 -11.81 8.41
CA ARG A 38 -11.71 -12.17 9.56
C ARG A 38 -10.55 -11.20 9.71
N ILE A 39 -10.09 -11.07 10.92
CA ILE A 39 -8.89 -10.33 11.31
C ILE A 39 -7.79 -11.36 11.55
N VAL A 40 -6.61 -11.11 11.03
CA VAL A 40 -5.42 -11.91 11.32
C VAL A 40 -4.33 -10.96 11.80
N VAL A 41 -3.75 -11.24 12.95
CA VAL A 41 -2.61 -10.53 13.52
C VAL A 41 -1.46 -11.51 13.62
N TRP A 42 -0.27 -11.13 13.22
CA TRP A 42 0.89 -11.97 13.38
C TRP A 42 1.38 -11.95 14.85
N ASP A 43 1.86 -13.07 15.35
CA ASP A 43 2.32 -13.24 16.73
C ASP A 43 3.48 -12.32 17.10
N ASN A 44 4.42 -12.05 16.16
CA ASN A 44 5.48 -11.06 16.36
C ASN A 44 4.93 -9.63 16.46
N THR A 45 3.81 -9.31 15.79
CA THR A 45 3.13 -8.02 15.94
C THR A 45 2.51 -7.87 17.33
N SER A 46 1.78 -8.88 17.78
CA SER A 46 1.11 -8.85 19.10
C SER A 46 2.10 -8.91 20.27
N ARG A 47 3.27 -9.52 20.08
CA ARG A 47 4.31 -9.64 21.09
C ARG A 47 5.16 -8.37 21.25
N ASP A 48 5.57 -7.75 20.14
CA ASP A 48 6.60 -6.71 20.13
C ASP A 48 6.00 -5.28 20.10
N LEU A 49 4.74 -5.14 19.68
CA LEU A 49 3.99 -3.88 19.74
C LEU A 49 3.13 -3.81 21.01
N THR A 50 2.98 -2.62 21.55
CA THR A 50 1.99 -2.36 22.61
C THR A 50 0.57 -2.50 22.07
N ILE A 51 -0.41 -2.70 22.94
CA ILE A 51 -1.83 -2.78 22.54
C ILE A 51 -2.27 -1.52 21.74
N PRO A 52 -1.96 -0.27 22.14
CA PRO A 52 -2.29 0.91 21.35
C PRO A 52 -1.67 0.89 19.95
N GLU A 53 -0.39 0.52 19.82
CA GLU A 53 0.32 0.41 18.54
C GLU A 53 -0.32 -0.66 17.64
N THR A 54 -0.62 -1.83 18.18
CA THR A 54 -1.31 -2.91 17.47
C THR A 54 -2.71 -2.47 17.00
N LEU A 55 -3.43 -1.72 17.83
CA LEU A 55 -4.75 -1.19 17.45
C LEU A 55 -4.65 -0.12 16.34
N PHE A 56 -3.59 0.69 16.34
CA PHE A 56 -3.33 1.64 15.26
C PHE A 56 -3.01 0.91 13.94
N VAL A 57 -2.09 -0.06 13.96
CA VAL A 57 -1.75 -0.88 12.78
C VAL A 57 -3.00 -1.57 12.25
N PHE A 58 -3.80 -2.17 13.13
CA PHE A 58 -5.08 -2.76 12.74
C PHE A 58 -6.05 -1.73 12.14
N GLY A 59 -6.09 -0.51 12.69
CA GLY A 59 -6.89 0.59 12.15
C GLY A 59 -6.47 0.97 10.73
N HIS A 60 -5.16 1.00 10.46
CA HIS A 60 -4.59 1.24 9.12
C HIS A 60 -5.04 0.14 8.13
N GLU A 61 -4.86 -1.13 8.48
CA GLU A 61 -5.27 -2.27 7.64
C GLU A 61 -6.79 -2.29 7.38
N MET A 62 -7.56 -1.93 8.41
CA MET A 62 -9.01 -1.77 8.27
C MET A 62 -9.35 -0.63 7.29
N GLY A 63 -8.54 0.43 7.25
CA GLY A 63 -8.65 1.51 6.28
C GLY A 63 -8.58 1.01 4.85
N HIS A 64 -7.65 0.12 4.53
CA HIS A 64 -7.58 -0.50 3.20
C HIS A 64 -8.87 -1.22 2.83
N TYR A 65 -9.46 -1.91 3.78
CA TYR A 65 -10.70 -2.63 3.57
C TYR A 65 -11.91 -1.69 3.40
N VAL A 66 -12.10 -0.76 4.34
CA VAL A 66 -13.28 0.13 4.38
C VAL A 66 -13.28 1.13 3.21
N LEU A 67 -12.11 1.63 2.84
CA LEU A 67 -11.92 2.56 1.72
C LEU A 67 -11.88 1.85 0.35
N ASN A 68 -12.09 0.53 0.32
CA ASN A 68 -12.12 -0.28 -0.90
C ASN A 68 -10.81 -0.21 -1.72
N HIS A 69 -9.65 -0.13 -1.07
CA HIS A 69 -8.36 0.01 -1.75
C HIS A 69 -8.05 -1.17 -2.65
N VAL A 70 -8.47 -2.40 -2.29
CA VAL A 70 -8.31 -3.59 -3.12
C VAL A 70 -9.02 -3.42 -4.48
N TYR A 71 -10.27 -2.96 -4.47
CA TYR A 71 -11.03 -2.77 -5.71
C TYR A 71 -10.49 -1.60 -6.54
N LYS A 72 -10.11 -0.50 -5.88
CA LYS A 72 -9.46 0.64 -6.53
C LYS A 72 -8.14 0.24 -7.17
N GLY A 73 -7.32 -0.55 -6.45
CA GLY A 73 -6.07 -1.10 -6.96
C GLY A 73 -6.29 -2.00 -8.15
N LEU A 74 -7.25 -2.93 -8.07
CA LEU A 74 -7.58 -3.84 -9.18
C LEU A 74 -8.00 -3.04 -10.43
N ALA A 75 -8.87 -2.06 -10.30
CA ALA A 75 -9.32 -1.23 -11.40
C ALA A 75 -8.16 -0.40 -12.00
N PHE A 76 -7.33 0.21 -11.14
CA PHE A 76 -6.17 0.98 -11.55
C PHE A 76 -5.16 0.14 -12.33
N PHE A 77 -4.75 -1.01 -11.78
CA PHE A 77 -3.77 -1.88 -12.42
C PHE A 77 -4.32 -2.56 -13.68
N ALA A 78 -5.62 -2.88 -13.73
CA ALA A 78 -6.26 -3.34 -14.95
C ALA A 78 -6.20 -2.28 -16.07
N ALA A 79 -6.50 -1.03 -15.75
CA ALA A 79 -6.38 0.08 -16.70
C ALA A 79 -4.93 0.29 -17.16
N MET A 80 -3.96 0.24 -16.22
CA MET A 80 -2.54 0.32 -16.53
C MET A 80 -2.08 -0.82 -17.46
N MET A 81 -2.55 -2.04 -17.20
CA MET A 81 -2.22 -3.21 -18.03
C MET A 81 -2.78 -3.09 -19.44
N LEU A 82 -4.05 -2.67 -19.58
CA LEU A 82 -4.65 -2.45 -20.90
C LEU A 82 -3.93 -1.35 -21.69
N ALA A 83 -3.61 -0.23 -21.03
CA ALA A 83 -2.82 0.84 -21.64
C ALA A 83 -1.41 0.35 -22.02
N GLY A 84 -0.78 -0.44 -21.15
CA GLY A 84 0.52 -1.05 -21.39
C GLY A 84 0.53 -2.00 -22.59
N PHE A 85 -0.47 -2.87 -22.74
CA PHE A 85 -0.60 -3.75 -23.90
C PHE A 85 -0.81 -2.95 -25.21
N TRP A 86 -1.69 -1.94 -25.14
CA TRP A 86 -1.93 -1.09 -26.31
C TRP A 86 -0.67 -0.33 -26.73
N LEU A 87 0.02 0.32 -25.78
CA LEU A 87 1.23 1.09 -26.05
C LEU A 87 2.40 0.17 -26.42
N GLY A 88 2.57 -0.96 -25.75
CA GLY A 88 3.61 -1.95 -26.03
C GLY A 88 3.49 -2.49 -27.45
N ARG A 89 2.27 -2.85 -27.88
CA ARG A 89 2.02 -3.24 -29.27
C ARG A 89 2.44 -2.13 -30.24
N ARG A 90 2.11 -0.87 -29.96
CA ARG A 90 2.48 0.27 -30.80
C ARG A 90 4.00 0.46 -30.88
N ILE A 91 4.69 0.35 -29.75
CA ILE A 91 6.16 0.48 -29.66
C ILE A 91 6.82 -0.63 -30.47
N VAL A 92 6.44 -1.89 -30.24
CA VAL A 92 7.03 -3.04 -30.96
C VAL A 92 6.84 -2.91 -32.46
N LEU A 93 5.63 -2.61 -32.91
CA LEU A 93 5.35 -2.44 -34.33
C LEU A 93 6.12 -1.28 -34.96
N ALA A 94 6.27 -0.15 -34.25
CA ALA A 94 7.04 1.00 -34.72
C ALA A 94 8.54 0.68 -34.82
N LEU A 95 9.10 -0.04 -33.82
CA LEU A 95 10.49 -0.46 -33.83
C LEU A 95 10.78 -1.43 -34.96
N LEU A 96 9.92 -2.42 -35.18
CA LEU A 96 10.07 -3.39 -36.25
C LEU A 96 9.90 -2.76 -37.65
N ALA A 97 8.94 -1.85 -37.80
CA ALA A 97 8.76 -1.12 -39.06
C ALA A 97 10.00 -0.29 -39.41
N LYS A 98 10.67 0.31 -38.41
CA LYS A 98 11.83 1.18 -38.64
C LYS A 98 13.12 0.41 -38.78
N TRP A 99 13.35 -0.62 -37.98
CA TRP A 99 14.64 -1.29 -37.87
C TRP A 99 14.58 -2.79 -38.10
N GLY A 100 13.40 -3.41 -38.28
CA GLY A 100 13.25 -4.86 -38.46
C GLY A 100 14.07 -5.41 -39.58
N GLY A 101 14.14 -4.71 -40.74
CA GLY A 101 14.97 -5.12 -41.88
C GLY A 101 16.47 -5.14 -41.56
N ALA A 102 16.96 -4.12 -40.84
CA ALA A 102 18.35 -4.06 -40.41
C ALA A 102 18.72 -5.14 -39.38
N TRP A 103 17.74 -5.54 -38.57
CA TRP A 103 17.89 -6.60 -37.56
C TRP A 103 17.57 -8.00 -38.10
N HIS A 104 17.20 -8.13 -39.38
CA HIS A 104 16.75 -9.36 -40.03
C HIS A 104 15.55 -10.02 -39.33
N ILE A 105 14.66 -9.21 -38.69
CA ILE A 105 13.42 -9.67 -38.05
C ILE A 105 12.30 -9.54 -39.06
N ARG A 106 11.62 -10.66 -39.36
CA ARG A 106 10.55 -10.74 -40.37
C ARG A 106 9.20 -10.22 -39.91
N GLY A 107 8.93 -10.28 -38.60
CA GLY A 107 7.66 -9.84 -38.03
C GLY A 107 7.58 -10.11 -36.53
N VAL A 108 6.43 -9.82 -35.91
CA VAL A 108 6.20 -10.04 -34.48
C VAL A 108 6.13 -11.52 -34.09
N ASP A 109 5.86 -12.39 -35.06
CA ASP A 109 5.82 -13.85 -34.95
C ASP A 109 7.20 -14.50 -35.09
N ASP A 110 8.22 -13.73 -35.46
CA ASP A 110 9.61 -14.19 -35.50
C ASP A 110 10.19 -14.22 -34.07
N LEU A 111 10.77 -15.35 -33.67
CA LEU A 111 11.45 -15.44 -32.35
C LEU A 111 12.57 -14.39 -32.17
N ALA A 112 13.18 -13.94 -33.27
CA ALA A 112 14.13 -12.84 -33.24
C ALA A 112 13.51 -11.49 -32.77
N ALA A 113 12.18 -11.36 -32.74
CA ALA A 113 11.49 -10.19 -32.19
C ALA A 113 11.48 -10.17 -30.64
N LEU A 114 11.79 -11.27 -29.95
CA LEU A 114 11.75 -11.37 -28.50
C LEU A 114 12.57 -10.27 -27.79
N PRO A 115 13.82 -9.94 -28.18
CA PRO A 115 14.56 -8.82 -27.59
C PRO A 115 13.84 -7.47 -27.73
N VAL A 116 13.17 -7.24 -28.87
CA VAL A 116 12.40 -6.00 -29.09
C VAL A 116 11.19 -5.93 -28.16
N LEU A 117 10.51 -7.04 -27.97
CA LEU A 117 9.41 -7.15 -26.99
C LEU A 117 9.93 -6.89 -25.56
N MET A 118 11.04 -7.50 -25.17
CA MET A 118 11.65 -7.29 -23.85
C MET A 118 12.06 -5.83 -23.65
N LEU A 119 12.61 -5.17 -24.66
CA LEU A 119 12.94 -3.75 -24.61
C LEU A 119 11.66 -2.90 -24.42
N ALA A 120 10.62 -3.17 -25.18
CA ALA A 120 9.35 -2.47 -25.03
C ALA A 120 8.75 -2.63 -23.62
N LEU A 121 8.78 -3.85 -23.06
CA LEU A 121 8.34 -4.13 -21.69
C LEU A 121 9.20 -3.39 -20.65
N ALA A 122 10.53 -3.36 -20.83
CA ALA A 122 11.43 -2.64 -19.94
C ALA A 122 11.14 -1.13 -19.93
N LEU A 123 10.92 -0.53 -21.10
CA LEU A 123 10.55 0.88 -21.23
C LEU A 123 9.19 1.19 -20.60
N LEU A 124 8.22 0.30 -20.78
CA LEU A 124 6.90 0.46 -20.16
C LEU A 124 6.97 0.32 -18.65
N ASN A 125 7.75 -0.61 -18.11
CA ASN A 125 7.98 -0.73 -16.68
C ASN A 125 8.68 0.51 -16.12
N LEU A 126 9.70 1.00 -16.79
CA LEU A 126 10.44 2.19 -16.37
C LEU A 126 9.51 3.40 -16.17
N VAL A 127 8.49 3.56 -17.00
CA VAL A 127 7.51 4.65 -16.88
C VAL A 127 6.33 4.27 -15.96
N GLY A 128 5.92 3.02 -16.00
CA GLY A 128 4.77 2.52 -15.24
C GLY A 128 5.02 2.40 -13.74
N GLU A 129 6.24 2.05 -13.34
CA GLU A 129 6.62 1.84 -11.94
C GLU A 129 6.39 3.09 -11.07
N PRO A 130 6.88 4.30 -11.41
CA PRO A 130 6.60 5.49 -10.60
C PRO A 130 5.12 5.87 -10.56
N ILE A 131 4.35 5.58 -11.61
CA ILE A 131 2.89 5.81 -11.63
C ILE A 131 2.19 4.87 -10.66
N GLY A 132 2.53 3.58 -10.69
CA GLY A 132 2.02 2.57 -9.77
C GLY A 132 2.37 2.89 -8.31
N ASN A 133 3.63 3.27 -8.07
CA ASN A 133 4.12 3.66 -6.75
C ASN A 133 3.45 4.94 -6.22
N ALA A 134 3.20 5.93 -7.08
CA ALA A 134 2.45 7.13 -6.68
C ALA A 134 1.01 6.80 -6.25
N PHE A 135 0.34 5.93 -6.98
CA PHE A 135 -0.99 5.44 -6.61
C PHE A 135 -0.93 4.67 -5.28
N SER A 136 0.04 3.77 -5.11
CA SER A 136 0.23 3.00 -3.87
C SER A 136 0.46 3.94 -2.68
N ARG A 137 1.39 4.89 -2.75
CA ARG A 137 1.62 5.88 -1.68
C ARG A 137 0.37 6.69 -1.34
N HIS A 138 -0.47 6.98 -2.33
CA HIS A 138 -1.72 7.71 -2.09
C HIS A 138 -2.72 6.89 -1.27
N ILE A 139 -2.92 5.62 -1.56
CA ILE A 139 -3.82 4.76 -0.79
C ILE A 139 -3.26 4.42 0.59
N GLU A 140 -1.93 4.28 0.72
CA GLU A 140 -1.25 4.13 2.01
C GLU A 140 -1.50 5.33 2.92
N HIS A 141 -1.34 6.54 2.39
CA HIS A 141 -1.62 7.75 3.15
C HIS A 141 -3.10 7.86 3.58
N GLN A 142 -4.03 7.38 2.75
CA GLN A 142 -5.45 7.31 3.13
C GLN A 142 -5.67 6.31 4.28
N ALA A 143 -4.98 5.18 4.27
CA ALA A 143 -5.04 4.20 5.34
C ALA A 143 -4.42 4.72 6.64
N ASP A 144 -3.33 5.51 6.57
CA ASP A 144 -2.73 6.19 7.72
C ASP A 144 -3.72 7.18 8.37
N ILE A 145 -4.39 7.99 7.56
CA ILE A 145 -5.44 8.90 8.03
C ILE A 145 -6.55 8.10 8.72
N TYR A 146 -7.03 7.07 8.08
CA TYR A 146 -8.11 6.25 8.62
C TYR A 146 -7.71 5.59 9.95
N GLY A 147 -6.49 5.05 10.04
CA GLY A 147 -5.93 4.47 11.26
C GLY A 147 -5.92 5.46 12.42
N LEU A 148 -5.43 6.68 12.17
CA LEU A 148 -5.43 7.77 13.16
C LEU A 148 -6.84 8.17 13.59
N GLU A 149 -7.77 8.29 12.65
CA GLU A 149 -9.14 8.70 12.95
C GLU A 149 -9.92 7.64 13.72
N VAL A 150 -9.81 6.37 13.33
CA VAL A 150 -10.58 5.28 13.96
C VAL A 150 -10.08 4.96 15.38
N THR A 151 -8.82 5.27 15.68
CA THR A 151 -8.21 5.06 17.00
C THR A 151 -8.25 6.30 17.89
N HIS A 152 -8.61 7.46 17.36
CA HIS A 152 -8.70 8.70 18.16
C HIS A 152 -9.56 8.54 19.41
N GLY A 153 -9.05 9.00 20.54
CA GLY A 153 -9.75 8.94 21.85
C GLY A 153 -9.87 7.54 22.47
N LEU A 154 -9.27 6.49 21.88
CA LEU A 154 -9.17 5.18 22.51
C LEU A 154 -8.03 5.14 23.54
N PHE A 155 -7.02 5.95 23.34
CA PHE A 155 -5.86 6.10 24.21
C PHE A 155 -5.31 7.54 24.10
N PRO A 156 -4.60 8.03 25.11
CA PRO A 156 -3.98 9.35 25.03
C PRO A 156 -2.86 9.37 23.98
N ASN A 157 -2.55 10.56 23.45
CA ASN A 157 -1.43 10.76 22.52
C ASN A 157 -1.46 9.89 21.26
N ASN A 158 -2.61 9.81 20.61
CA ASN A 158 -2.85 8.96 19.45
C ASN A 158 -1.78 9.11 18.34
N GLY A 159 -1.35 10.35 18.06
CA GLY A 159 -0.29 10.63 17.08
C GLY A 159 1.08 10.06 17.48
N GLU A 160 1.43 10.11 18.77
CA GLU A 160 2.67 9.53 19.29
C GLU A 160 2.67 8.01 19.23
N VAL A 161 1.51 7.39 19.52
CA VAL A 161 1.33 5.93 19.38
C VAL A 161 1.52 5.50 17.93
N ALA A 162 0.91 6.21 16.99
CA ALA A 162 1.07 5.92 15.56
C ALA A 162 2.52 6.14 15.10
N ALA A 163 3.17 7.22 15.55
CA ALA A 163 4.57 7.50 15.25
C ALA A 163 5.49 6.39 15.78
N SER A 164 5.27 5.93 17.01
CA SER A 164 6.02 4.81 17.60
C SER A 164 5.81 3.50 16.84
N ALA A 165 4.56 3.21 16.43
CA ALA A 165 4.28 2.06 15.59
C ALA A 165 5.03 2.11 14.26
N PHE A 166 5.01 3.26 13.57
CA PHE A 166 5.74 3.45 12.33
C PHE A 166 7.26 3.30 12.52
N GLN A 167 7.80 3.85 13.60
CA GLN A 167 9.22 3.71 13.90
C GLN A 167 9.61 2.23 14.05
N LYS A 168 8.86 1.45 14.85
CA LYS A 168 9.13 0.02 15.05
C LYS A 168 8.99 -0.79 13.76
N LEU A 169 7.97 -0.47 12.94
CA LEU A 169 7.79 -1.08 11.63
C LEU A 169 8.98 -0.80 10.72
N GLY A 170 9.42 0.46 10.63
CA GLY A 170 10.57 0.85 9.83
C GLY A 170 11.88 0.21 10.30
N GLU A 171 12.15 0.19 11.61
CA GLU A 171 13.32 -0.47 12.19
C GLU A 171 13.35 -1.98 11.87
N LYS A 172 12.19 -2.63 11.96
CA LYS A 172 12.06 -4.06 11.70
C LYS A 172 12.21 -4.43 10.23
N SER A 173 11.82 -3.53 9.34
CA SER A 173 11.93 -3.68 7.88
C SER A 173 13.27 -3.16 7.34
N TYR A 174 14.13 -2.61 8.19
CA TYR A 174 15.38 -1.95 7.80
C TYR A 174 15.16 -0.79 6.82
N ASP A 175 14.05 -0.07 6.97
CA ASP A 175 13.71 1.04 6.12
C ASP A 175 14.69 2.20 6.32
N TYR A 176 15.17 2.78 5.21
CA TYR A 176 15.99 3.98 5.29
C TYR A 176 15.10 5.19 5.64
N PRO A 177 15.36 5.89 6.78
CA PRO A 177 14.40 6.87 7.30
C PRO A 177 14.16 8.08 6.39
N THR A 178 15.21 8.53 5.69
CA THR A 178 15.19 9.74 4.84
C THR A 178 15.74 9.45 3.45
N PRO A 179 15.03 8.66 2.63
CA PRO A 179 15.49 8.28 1.31
C PRO A 179 15.55 9.47 0.36
N ASN A 180 16.42 9.38 -0.65
CA ASN A 180 16.50 10.38 -1.71
C ASN A 180 15.12 10.51 -2.42
N PRO A 181 14.60 11.74 -2.64
CA PRO A 181 13.30 11.96 -3.28
C PRO A 181 13.15 11.30 -4.65
N VAL A 182 14.22 11.16 -5.43
CA VAL A 182 14.20 10.46 -6.72
C VAL A 182 13.94 8.97 -6.53
N LEU A 183 14.57 8.35 -5.52
CA LEU A 183 14.28 6.95 -5.17
C LEU A 183 12.85 6.77 -4.67
N VAL A 184 12.35 7.71 -3.85
CA VAL A 184 10.96 7.69 -3.38
C VAL A 184 10.00 7.76 -4.55
N PHE A 185 10.23 8.70 -5.48
CA PHE A 185 9.40 8.83 -6.67
C PHE A 185 9.34 7.53 -7.47
N TRP A 186 10.50 6.89 -7.68
CA TRP A 186 10.62 5.74 -8.57
C TRP A 186 10.24 4.42 -7.93
N SER A 187 10.78 4.12 -6.75
CA SER A 187 10.80 2.74 -6.23
C SER A 187 9.98 2.52 -4.95
N TYR A 188 9.50 3.58 -4.29
CA TYR A 188 8.81 3.44 -3.02
C TYR A 188 7.30 3.29 -3.21
N SER A 189 6.77 2.14 -2.88
CA SER A 189 5.32 1.87 -2.84
C SER A 189 4.63 2.45 -1.61
N HIS A 190 5.38 2.74 -0.53
CA HIS A 190 4.90 3.37 0.70
C HIS A 190 5.54 4.76 0.88
N PRO A 191 4.87 5.70 1.55
CA PRO A 191 5.53 6.95 1.95
C PRO A 191 6.74 6.65 2.86
N PRO A 192 7.84 7.42 2.78
CA PRO A 192 8.98 7.26 3.68
C PRO A 192 8.55 7.24 5.15
N ILE A 193 9.19 6.40 5.94
CA ILE A 193 8.80 6.20 7.34
C ILE A 193 8.88 7.51 8.16
N SER A 194 9.87 8.38 7.88
CA SER A 194 9.98 9.69 8.52
C SER A 194 8.81 10.62 8.20
N ASP A 195 8.26 10.53 6.98
CA ASP A 195 7.11 11.35 6.58
C ASP A 195 5.83 10.85 7.24
N ARG A 196 5.66 9.53 7.38
CA ARG A 196 4.53 8.92 8.11
C ARG A 196 4.57 9.30 9.59
N ILE A 197 5.75 9.23 10.24
CA ILE A 197 5.96 9.66 11.63
C ILE A 197 5.61 11.13 11.79
N ARG A 198 6.17 12.00 10.96
CA ARG A 198 5.90 13.44 11.00
C ARG A 198 4.42 13.74 10.80
N PHE A 199 3.79 13.09 9.84
CA PHE A 199 2.36 13.22 9.58
C PHE A 199 1.54 12.83 10.82
N ALA A 200 1.79 11.65 11.42
CA ALA A 200 1.07 11.17 12.59
C ALA A 200 1.14 12.14 13.79
N LEU A 201 2.31 12.72 14.03
CA LEU A 201 2.52 13.66 15.13
C LEU A 201 1.77 14.99 14.95
N HIS A 202 1.46 15.39 13.70
CA HIS A 202 0.82 16.68 13.41
C HIS A 202 -0.63 16.54 12.94
N TYR A 203 -1.15 15.33 12.72
CA TYR A 203 -2.50 15.13 12.24
C TYR A 203 -3.52 15.29 13.36
N ASP A 204 -4.18 16.44 13.40
CA ASP A 204 -5.27 16.74 14.35
C ASP A 204 -6.44 17.43 13.63
N PRO A 205 -7.27 16.67 12.89
CA PRO A 205 -8.39 17.25 12.14
C PRO A 205 -9.52 17.75 13.06
N TRP A 206 -9.58 17.29 14.31
CA TRP A 206 -10.64 17.72 15.27
C TRP A 206 -10.50 19.18 15.67
N ARG A 207 -9.30 19.77 15.54
CA ARG A 207 -9.06 21.21 15.71
C ARG A 207 -9.24 22.02 14.44
N SER A 208 -9.54 21.37 13.32
CA SER A 208 -9.69 22.00 12.01
C SER A 208 -11.17 22.13 11.65
N PRO A 209 -11.60 23.20 10.92
CA PRO A 209 -12.99 23.39 10.55
C PRO A 209 -13.61 22.27 9.71
N GLY A 210 -12.79 21.47 9.02
CA GLY A 210 -13.24 20.37 8.18
C GLY A 210 -13.52 19.07 8.94
N GLY A 211 -13.03 18.94 10.17
CA GLY A 211 -13.14 17.70 10.95
C GLY A 211 -12.41 16.49 10.35
N PRO A 212 -12.63 15.29 10.90
CA PRO A 212 -12.07 14.05 10.40
C PRO A 212 -12.61 13.69 9.01
N LYS A 213 -11.79 13.07 8.20
CA LYS A 213 -12.04 12.84 6.78
C LYS A 213 -12.87 11.58 6.50
N TYR A 214 -12.65 10.53 7.29
CA TYR A 214 -13.21 9.20 7.03
C TYR A 214 -14.08 8.68 8.17
N VAL A 215 -13.76 9.03 9.41
CA VAL A 215 -14.44 8.49 10.61
C VAL A 215 -15.13 9.63 11.35
N GLY A 216 -16.40 9.84 11.03
CA GLY A 216 -17.26 10.81 11.72
C GLY A 216 -17.61 10.35 13.13
N ILE A 217 -16.66 10.44 14.07
CA ILE A 217 -16.92 10.19 15.49
C ILE A 217 -17.52 11.47 16.06
N LYS A 218 -18.86 11.46 16.23
CA LYS A 218 -19.52 12.49 17.05
C LYS A 218 -19.26 12.13 18.51
N TYR A 219 -18.59 13.04 19.24
CA TYR A 219 -18.46 13.01 20.70
C TYR A 219 -19.69 13.65 21.35
#